data_2c106500fd06467f09560481e11fed20
#
_entry.id   2c106500fd06467f09560481e11fed20
#
_cell.length_a   1.000
_cell.length_b   1.000
_cell.length_c   1.000
_cell.angle_alpha   90.00
_cell.angle_beta   90.00
_cell.angle_gamma   90.00
#
_symmetry.space_group_name_H-M   'P 1'
#
loop_
_entity.id
_entity.type
_entity.pdbx_description
1 polymer ?
#
loop_
_entity_poly.entity_id
_entity_poly.type
_entity_poly.pdbx_seq_one_letter_code
_entity_poly.pdbx_strand_id
1 'polypeptide(L)'
;GSGSGGYAKVMSKEFIEAEMALFAEQAKDVDIIITTALIPGKPAPELITEDMVKSMREGSVIVDLAAAMGGNCRLSEADKVVVKHGVSIIGYTDLPSRLPTQSSQLYATNLRHLITDMTPEKNGVITINFEDEAIRGATVTKDGEITFPPPAPKLSATPVKKEEPVEKTTPSAKEEEKKSSWLPFVLGGLAFCGLGLVAPSSFVSHFTVFILACFVGYMVIWNVTPALHTPLMSV
;
A
#
# COMPACT_ATOMS: atom_id res chain seq x y z
N GLY A 1 7.13 16.95 2.28
CA GLY A 1 8.27 16.76 3.15
C GLY A 1 7.84 16.22 4.52
N SER A 2 8.51 15.20 5.04
CA SER A 2 8.25 14.67 6.39
C SER A 2 8.77 15.66 7.44
N GLY A 3 7.95 15.92 8.48
CA GLY A 3 8.36 16.64 9.68
C GLY A 3 9.21 15.77 10.62
N SER A 4 9.69 16.32 11.71
CA SER A 4 10.37 15.55 12.75
C SER A 4 9.37 14.56 13.37
N GLY A 5 9.68 13.27 13.40
CA GLY A 5 8.79 12.23 13.94
C GLY A 5 8.02 11.42 12.90
N GLY A 6 8.33 11.52 11.60
CA GLY A 6 7.63 10.76 10.54
C GLY A 6 6.23 11.27 10.19
N TYR A 7 5.76 12.31 10.85
CA TYR A 7 4.47 12.93 10.58
C TYR A 7 4.58 14.06 9.55
N ALA A 8 3.45 14.34 8.89
CA ALA A 8 3.36 15.43 7.93
C ALA A 8 3.77 16.77 8.58
N LYS A 9 4.59 17.53 7.88
CA LYS A 9 4.97 18.88 8.30
C LYS A 9 3.75 19.80 8.22
N VAL A 10 3.61 20.71 9.18
CA VAL A 10 2.61 21.78 9.06
C VAL A 10 2.92 22.59 7.80
N MET A 11 2.02 22.54 6.85
CA MET A 11 2.16 23.20 5.55
C MET A 11 1.69 24.64 5.62
N SER A 12 2.07 25.47 4.63
CA SER A 12 1.59 26.84 4.56
C SER A 12 0.08 26.88 4.28
N LYS A 13 -0.57 28.00 4.59
CA LYS A 13 -2.01 28.18 4.34
C LYS A 13 -2.34 28.04 2.87
N GLU A 14 -1.51 28.62 2.00
CA GLU A 14 -1.68 28.57 0.54
C GLU A 14 -1.62 27.13 0.03
N PHE A 15 -0.75 26.31 0.64
CA PHE A 15 -0.67 24.89 0.28
C PHE A 15 -1.94 24.13 0.67
N ILE A 16 -2.44 24.37 1.90
CA ILE A 16 -3.66 23.72 2.40
C ILE A 16 -4.86 24.14 1.54
N GLU A 17 -4.96 25.40 1.18
CA GLU A 17 -6.04 25.90 0.30
C GLU A 17 -5.98 25.25 -1.09
N ALA A 18 -4.80 25.11 -1.67
CA ALA A 18 -4.63 24.46 -2.97
C ALA A 18 -4.95 22.95 -2.88
N GLU A 19 -4.55 22.28 -1.81
CA GLU A 19 -4.87 20.87 -1.54
C GLU A 19 -6.38 20.66 -1.39
N MET A 20 -7.06 21.48 -0.61
CA MET A 20 -8.50 21.40 -0.42
C MET A 20 -9.27 21.70 -1.70
N ALA A 21 -8.79 22.64 -2.53
CA ALA A 21 -9.38 22.92 -3.84
C ALA A 21 -9.24 21.72 -4.79
N LEU A 22 -8.09 21.03 -4.77
CA LEU A 22 -7.87 19.81 -5.54
C LEU A 22 -8.81 18.69 -5.08
N PHE A 23 -8.97 18.47 -3.78
CA PHE A 23 -9.89 17.47 -3.23
C PHE A 23 -11.34 17.77 -3.60
N ALA A 24 -11.73 19.05 -3.57
CA ALA A 24 -13.07 19.49 -3.98
C ALA A 24 -13.35 19.22 -5.45
N GLU A 25 -12.35 19.33 -6.31
CA GLU A 25 -12.50 18.99 -7.72
C GLU A 25 -12.58 17.49 -7.95
N GLN A 26 -11.71 16.73 -7.30
CA GLN A 26 -11.71 15.26 -7.40
C GLN A 26 -12.99 14.65 -6.86
N ALA A 27 -13.57 15.20 -5.80
CA ALA A 27 -14.81 14.70 -5.20
C ALA A 27 -16.00 14.65 -6.18
N LYS A 28 -15.99 15.48 -7.23
CA LYS A 28 -17.06 15.50 -8.25
C LYS A 28 -17.02 14.30 -9.19
N ASP A 29 -15.83 13.71 -9.37
CA ASP A 29 -15.60 12.69 -10.39
C ASP A 29 -15.43 11.27 -9.83
N VAL A 30 -15.13 11.15 -8.52
CA VAL A 30 -14.91 9.86 -7.88
C VAL A 30 -16.18 9.30 -7.26
N ASP A 31 -16.30 7.98 -7.26
CA ASP A 31 -17.43 7.27 -6.66
C ASP A 31 -17.10 6.76 -5.24
N ILE A 32 -15.81 6.57 -4.92
CA ILE A 32 -15.36 6.06 -3.63
C ILE A 32 -14.19 6.92 -3.12
N ILE A 33 -14.29 7.41 -1.89
CA ILE A 33 -13.22 8.10 -1.17
C ILE A 33 -12.86 7.28 0.07
N ILE A 34 -11.57 7.00 0.27
CA ILE A 34 -11.06 6.37 1.49
C ILE A 34 -10.10 7.35 2.15
N THR A 35 -10.42 7.77 3.38
CA THR A 35 -9.58 8.69 4.13
C THR A 35 -8.84 7.96 5.26
N THR A 36 -7.54 8.25 5.40
CA THR A 36 -6.64 7.55 6.32
C THR A 36 -5.77 8.49 7.15
N ALA A 37 -6.02 9.80 7.10
CA ALA A 37 -5.18 10.78 7.79
C ALA A 37 -5.45 10.75 9.30
N LEU A 38 -4.57 10.07 10.04
CA LEU A 38 -4.62 9.93 11.47
C LEU A 38 -3.30 10.38 12.10
N ILE A 39 -3.40 11.24 13.12
CA ILE A 39 -2.25 11.63 13.94
C ILE A 39 -2.51 11.08 15.35
N PRO A 40 -1.70 10.13 15.85
CA PRO A 40 -1.91 9.57 17.18
C PRO A 40 -2.00 10.65 18.27
N GLY A 41 -3.04 10.56 19.10
CA GLY A 41 -3.25 11.49 20.21
C GLY A 41 -3.74 12.90 19.84
N LYS A 42 -4.10 13.13 18.56
CA LYS A 42 -4.66 14.40 18.10
C LYS A 42 -5.95 14.15 17.31
N PRO A 43 -6.87 15.13 17.27
CA PRO A 43 -8.01 15.06 16.36
C PRO A 43 -7.55 14.88 14.92
N ALA A 44 -8.30 14.09 14.15
CA ALA A 44 -8.05 13.89 12.73
C ALA A 44 -8.23 15.21 11.96
N PRO A 45 -7.40 15.51 10.96
CA PRO A 45 -7.60 16.68 10.12
C PRO A 45 -8.85 16.52 9.26
N GLU A 46 -9.61 17.60 9.09
CA GLU A 46 -10.73 17.63 8.16
C GLU A 46 -10.19 17.72 6.72
N LEU A 47 -10.48 16.72 5.90
CA LEU A 47 -10.07 16.66 4.50
C LEU A 47 -11.26 16.74 3.54
N ILE A 48 -12.42 16.26 3.98
CA ILE A 48 -13.66 16.23 3.19
C ILE A 48 -14.72 17.08 3.89
N THR A 49 -15.00 18.21 3.28
CA THR A 49 -16.02 19.13 3.77
C THR A 49 -17.44 18.67 3.38
N GLU A 50 -18.46 19.23 4.02
CA GLU A 50 -19.85 18.96 3.65
C GLU A 50 -20.15 19.32 2.19
N ASP A 51 -19.57 20.42 1.68
CA ASP A 51 -19.79 20.84 0.28
C ASP A 51 -19.15 19.89 -0.71
N MET A 52 -18.02 19.27 -0.38
CA MET A 52 -17.46 18.18 -1.17
C MET A 52 -18.40 16.98 -1.20
N VAL A 53 -18.97 16.58 -0.07
CA VAL A 53 -19.95 15.48 -0.01
C VAL A 53 -21.18 15.79 -0.87
N LYS A 54 -21.70 17.04 -0.83
CA LYS A 54 -22.81 17.46 -1.69
C LYS A 54 -22.48 17.42 -3.18
N SER A 55 -21.20 17.59 -3.54
CA SER A 55 -20.76 17.55 -4.94
C SER A 55 -20.55 16.15 -5.50
N MET A 56 -20.48 15.13 -4.64
CA MET A 56 -20.35 13.73 -5.06
C MET A 56 -21.65 13.21 -5.70
N ARG A 57 -21.50 12.19 -6.53
CA ARG A 57 -22.64 11.53 -7.15
C ARG A 57 -23.47 10.79 -6.11
N GLU A 58 -24.78 10.76 -6.31
CA GLU A 58 -25.67 9.95 -5.49
C GLU A 58 -25.29 8.47 -5.57
N GLY A 59 -25.24 7.80 -4.41
CA GLY A 59 -24.79 6.41 -4.30
C GLY A 59 -23.28 6.27 -4.07
N SER A 60 -22.52 7.35 -4.11
CA SER A 60 -21.07 7.33 -3.76
C SER A 60 -20.85 6.92 -2.30
N VAL A 61 -19.62 6.49 -2.00
CA VAL A 61 -19.23 5.98 -0.69
C VAL A 61 -17.98 6.70 -0.17
N ILE A 62 -18.01 7.07 1.10
CA ILE A 62 -16.82 7.55 1.84
C ILE A 62 -16.54 6.55 2.95
N VAL A 63 -15.29 6.06 3.04
CA VAL A 63 -14.79 5.23 4.13
C VAL A 63 -13.81 6.05 4.94
N ASP A 64 -14.22 6.44 6.14
CA ASP A 64 -13.43 7.28 7.03
C ASP A 64 -12.73 6.44 8.11
N LEU A 65 -11.45 6.11 7.89
CA LEU A 65 -10.66 5.32 8.82
C LEU A 65 -10.21 6.10 10.05
N ALA A 66 -10.41 7.42 10.05
CA ALA A 66 -10.08 8.31 11.15
C ALA A 66 -11.28 8.62 12.05
N ALA A 67 -12.43 7.98 11.85
CA ALA A 67 -13.68 8.27 12.56
C ALA A 67 -13.55 8.22 14.08
N ALA A 68 -12.71 7.32 14.64
CA ALA A 68 -12.44 7.24 16.07
C ALA A 68 -11.82 8.53 16.66
N MET A 69 -11.16 9.34 15.85
CA MET A 69 -10.49 10.58 16.24
C MET A 69 -11.17 11.83 15.66
N GLY A 70 -12.47 11.73 15.43
CA GLY A 70 -13.29 12.83 14.91
C GLY A 70 -13.57 12.77 13.42
N GLY A 71 -12.83 11.94 12.68
CA GLY A 71 -13.00 11.71 11.24
C GLY A 71 -12.31 12.74 10.34
N ASN A 72 -11.97 12.31 9.14
CA ASN A 72 -11.49 13.19 8.07
C ASN A 72 -12.63 13.80 7.25
N CYS A 73 -13.81 13.20 7.30
CA CYS A 73 -15.02 13.72 6.68
C CYS A 73 -15.88 14.43 7.73
N ARG A 74 -16.27 15.67 7.46
CA ARG A 74 -17.09 16.50 8.35
C ARG A 74 -18.38 15.83 8.82
N LEU A 75 -18.99 15.01 7.96
CA LEU A 75 -20.26 14.35 8.21
C LEU A 75 -20.12 12.92 8.73
N SER A 76 -18.90 12.49 9.01
CA SER A 76 -18.61 11.17 9.58
C SER A 76 -19.14 11.04 11.00
N GLU A 77 -19.76 9.91 11.32
CA GLU A 77 -20.20 9.57 12.67
C GLU A 77 -19.53 8.27 13.11
N ALA A 78 -18.80 8.31 14.23
CA ALA A 78 -18.10 7.14 14.77
C ALA A 78 -19.06 5.96 14.99
N ASP A 79 -18.60 4.77 14.62
CA ASP A 79 -19.31 3.48 14.74
C ASP A 79 -20.61 3.36 13.93
N LYS A 80 -20.83 4.26 12.98
CA LYS A 80 -22.05 4.26 12.16
C LYS A 80 -21.76 4.28 10.68
N VAL A 81 -22.76 3.86 9.93
CA VAL A 81 -22.92 4.16 8.51
C VAL A 81 -24.07 5.15 8.40
N VAL A 82 -23.80 6.32 7.86
CA VAL A 82 -24.82 7.37 7.66
C VAL A 82 -24.91 7.70 6.18
N VAL A 83 -26.11 8.08 5.74
CA VAL A 83 -26.32 8.58 4.38
C VAL A 83 -26.60 10.07 4.47
N LYS A 84 -25.74 10.88 3.87
CA LYS A 84 -25.84 12.34 3.81
C LYS A 84 -25.73 12.79 2.36
N HIS A 85 -26.67 13.57 1.90
CA HIS A 85 -26.72 14.07 0.51
C HIS A 85 -26.62 12.96 -0.55
N GLY A 86 -27.20 11.78 -0.28
CA GLY A 86 -27.14 10.62 -1.17
C GLY A 86 -25.82 9.83 -1.12
N VAL A 87 -24.86 10.25 -0.30
CA VAL A 87 -23.54 9.59 -0.14
C VAL A 87 -23.55 8.75 1.14
N SER A 88 -23.09 7.52 1.05
CA SER A 88 -22.92 6.61 2.20
C SER A 88 -21.57 6.88 2.87
N ILE A 89 -21.57 7.25 4.14
CA ILE A 89 -20.36 7.55 4.92
C ILE A 89 -20.18 6.47 5.97
N ILE A 90 -19.10 5.71 5.88
CA ILE A 90 -18.76 4.58 6.76
C ILE A 90 -17.74 5.06 7.77
N GLY A 91 -18.16 5.18 9.04
CA GLY A 91 -17.32 5.64 10.16
C GLY A 91 -17.04 4.52 11.19
N TYR A 92 -16.94 3.26 10.78
CA TYR A 92 -16.63 2.18 11.71
C TYR A 92 -15.23 2.34 12.34
N THR A 93 -15.13 2.16 13.65
CA THR A 93 -13.89 2.27 14.42
C THR A 93 -13.24 0.91 14.68
N ASP A 94 -13.94 -0.18 14.38
CA ASP A 94 -13.58 -1.56 14.67
C ASP A 94 -13.30 -2.41 13.42
N LEU A 95 -12.88 -1.80 12.30
CA LEU A 95 -12.63 -2.48 11.03
C LEU A 95 -11.70 -3.70 11.16
N PRO A 96 -10.60 -3.66 11.96
CA PRO A 96 -9.76 -4.85 12.19
C PRO A 96 -10.54 -6.04 12.78
N SER A 97 -11.51 -5.77 13.65
CA SER A 97 -12.36 -6.82 14.26
C SER A 97 -13.43 -7.36 13.30
N ARG A 98 -13.78 -6.58 12.29
CA ARG A 98 -14.74 -7.01 11.24
C ARG A 98 -14.11 -7.92 10.21
N LEU A 99 -12.77 -7.86 10.04
CA LEU A 99 -11.97 -8.77 9.20
C LEU A 99 -10.82 -9.37 10.03
N PRO A 100 -11.15 -10.19 11.06
CA PRO A 100 -10.20 -10.57 12.10
C PRO A 100 -9.08 -11.47 11.58
N THR A 101 -9.31 -12.32 10.59
CA THR A 101 -8.31 -13.26 10.08
C THR A 101 -7.07 -12.55 9.56
N GLN A 102 -7.24 -11.60 8.64
CA GLN A 102 -6.11 -10.87 8.06
C GLN A 102 -5.45 -9.94 9.09
N SER A 103 -6.24 -9.24 9.88
CA SER A 103 -5.73 -8.34 10.92
C SER A 103 -4.90 -9.10 11.96
N SER A 104 -5.36 -10.27 12.39
CA SER A 104 -4.64 -11.14 13.32
C SER A 104 -3.34 -11.68 12.73
N GLN A 105 -3.35 -12.08 11.45
CA GLN A 105 -2.13 -12.56 10.77
C GLN A 105 -1.07 -11.46 10.67
N LEU A 106 -1.47 -10.25 10.30
CA LEU A 106 -0.54 -9.11 10.19
C LEU A 106 0.04 -8.76 11.57
N TYR A 107 -0.80 -8.70 12.60
CA TYR A 107 -0.36 -8.42 13.96
C TYR A 107 0.55 -9.51 14.50
N ALA A 108 0.18 -10.78 14.32
CA ALA A 108 1.01 -11.93 14.71
C ALA A 108 2.37 -11.93 13.99
N THR A 109 2.41 -11.49 12.75
CA THR A 109 3.67 -11.34 12.00
C THR A 109 4.56 -10.29 12.63
N ASN A 110 4.02 -9.14 13.06
CA ASN A 110 4.78 -8.11 13.78
C ASN A 110 5.34 -8.66 15.11
N LEU A 111 4.52 -9.37 15.88
CA LEU A 111 4.98 -10.01 17.13
C LEU A 111 6.09 -11.04 16.87
N ARG A 112 5.96 -11.84 15.82
CA ARG A 112 6.99 -12.80 15.41
C ARG A 112 8.31 -12.10 15.06
N HIS A 113 8.26 -10.99 14.33
CA HIS A 113 9.46 -10.21 14.02
C HIS A 113 10.10 -9.66 15.29
N LEU A 114 9.33 -9.05 16.19
CA LEU A 114 9.83 -8.55 17.45
C LEU A 114 10.54 -9.66 18.28
N ILE A 115 9.92 -10.83 18.40
CA ILE A 115 10.53 -11.97 19.11
C ILE A 115 11.81 -12.44 18.41
N THR A 116 11.82 -12.46 17.07
CA THR A 116 13.01 -12.83 16.29
C THR A 116 14.16 -11.86 16.55
N ASP A 117 13.90 -10.56 16.57
CA ASP A 117 14.90 -9.53 16.81
C ASP A 117 15.41 -9.57 18.27
N MET A 118 14.55 -9.97 19.21
CA MET A 118 14.92 -10.20 20.63
C MET A 118 15.66 -11.51 20.85
N THR A 119 15.69 -12.44 19.89
CA THR A 119 16.38 -13.73 19.98
C THR A 119 17.34 -13.97 18.82
N PRO A 120 18.33 -13.08 18.59
CA PRO A 120 19.21 -13.12 17.41
C PRO A 120 20.02 -14.42 17.34
N GLU A 121 20.47 -14.95 18.49
CA GLU A 121 21.26 -16.18 18.58
C GLU A 121 20.44 -17.47 18.47
N LYS A 122 19.10 -17.37 18.46
CA LYS A 122 18.17 -18.52 18.42
C LYS A 122 18.43 -19.58 19.51
N ASN A 123 18.97 -19.18 20.63
CA ASN A 123 19.34 -20.01 21.78
C ASN A 123 18.28 -19.99 22.90
N GLY A 124 17.15 -19.33 22.70
CA GLY A 124 16.09 -19.14 23.69
C GLY A 124 16.35 -18.04 24.72
N VAL A 125 17.47 -17.33 24.61
CA VAL A 125 17.81 -16.20 25.50
C VAL A 125 17.30 -14.90 24.86
N ILE A 126 16.50 -14.15 25.62
CA ILE A 126 15.98 -12.84 25.19
C ILE A 126 17.05 -11.77 25.39
N THR A 127 17.34 -11.03 24.33
CA THR A 127 18.25 -9.89 24.32
C THR A 127 17.46 -8.59 24.13
N ILE A 128 17.49 -7.71 25.13
CA ILE A 128 16.84 -6.38 25.04
C ILE A 128 17.87 -5.37 24.56
N ASN A 129 17.91 -5.17 23.23
CA ASN A 129 18.82 -4.21 22.61
C ASN A 129 18.14 -2.84 22.50
N PHE A 130 18.63 -1.84 23.24
CA PHE A 130 18.11 -0.47 23.22
C PHE A 130 18.58 0.38 22.03
N GLU A 131 19.49 -0.14 21.21
CA GLU A 131 19.85 0.49 19.94
C GLU A 131 18.76 0.24 18.87
N ASP A 132 17.97 -0.80 19.04
CA ASP A 132 16.79 -1.07 18.23
C ASP A 132 15.60 -0.22 18.69
N GLU A 133 15.08 0.64 17.81
CA GLU A 133 14.01 1.57 18.14
C GLU A 133 12.69 0.87 18.48
N ALA A 134 12.40 -0.28 17.83
CA ALA A 134 11.18 -1.03 18.07
C ALA A 134 11.23 -1.72 19.46
N ILE A 135 12.34 -2.38 19.77
CA ILE A 135 12.57 -3.00 21.09
C ILE A 135 12.59 -1.92 22.17
N ARG A 136 13.29 -0.82 21.94
CA ARG A 136 13.36 0.30 22.90
C ARG A 136 11.97 0.90 23.14
N GLY A 137 11.19 1.11 22.08
CA GLY A 137 9.85 1.67 22.15
C GLY A 137 8.84 0.78 22.85
N ALA A 138 9.00 -0.53 22.73
CA ALA A 138 8.14 -1.52 23.37
C ALA A 138 8.52 -1.82 24.83
N THR A 139 9.73 -1.46 25.27
CA THR A 139 10.22 -1.78 26.62
C THR A 139 9.75 -0.73 27.64
N VAL A 140 8.94 -1.16 28.57
CA VAL A 140 8.42 -0.32 29.68
C VAL A 140 9.33 -0.36 30.90
N THR A 141 9.80 -1.56 31.26
CA THR A 141 10.71 -1.79 32.39
C THR A 141 11.87 -2.68 31.97
N LYS A 142 13.06 -2.40 32.51
CA LYS A 142 14.26 -3.24 32.34
C LYS A 142 15.10 -3.18 33.61
N ASP A 143 15.56 -4.33 34.06
CA ASP A 143 16.44 -4.48 35.24
C ASP A 143 15.88 -3.80 36.51
N GLY A 144 14.55 -3.79 36.67
CA GLY A 144 13.86 -3.18 37.80
C GLY A 144 13.63 -1.66 37.67
N GLU A 145 14.09 -1.03 36.60
CA GLU A 145 13.87 0.39 36.33
C GLU A 145 12.77 0.64 35.29
N ILE A 146 12.04 1.74 35.46
CA ILE A 146 11.05 2.21 34.47
C ILE A 146 11.78 2.93 33.36
N THR A 147 11.68 2.41 32.14
CA THR A 147 12.32 2.96 30.95
C THR A 147 11.35 3.67 30.01
N PHE A 148 10.08 3.77 30.38
CA PHE A 148 9.04 4.48 29.67
C PHE A 148 8.87 5.93 30.20
N PRO A 149 8.62 6.95 29.36
CA PRO A 149 8.46 6.86 27.91
C PRO A 149 9.80 6.66 27.18
N PRO A 150 9.78 6.03 25.99
CA PRO A 150 10.98 5.92 25.17
C PRO A 150 11.46 7.32 24.72
N PRO A 151 12.77 7.51 24.44
CA PRO A 151 13.24 8.74 23.84
C PRO A 151 12.54 8.94 22.48
N ALA A 152 12.40 10.19 22.05
CA ALA A 152 11.85 10.50 20.74
C ALA A 152 12.63 9.72 19.66
N PRO A 153 11.93 9.09 18.69
CA PRO A 153 12.58 8.33 17.63
C PRO A 153 13.67 9.19 16.98
N LYS A 154 14.88 8.68 16.95
CA LYS A 154 15.94 9.26 16.12
C LYS A 154 15.53 8.93 14.69
N LEU A 155 14.77 9.82 14.05
CA LEU A 155 14.59 9.70 12.62
C LEU A 155 15.98 9.64 12.02
N SER A 156 16.38 8.46 11.63
CA SER A 156 17.41 8.29 10.65
C SER A 156 16.89 8.98 9.40
N ALA A 157 17.12 10.30 9.34
CA ALA A 157 17.22 10.97 8.07
C ALA A 157 18.42 10.30 7.39
N THR A 158 18.23 9.10 6.86
CA THR A 158 18.96 8.76 5.67
C THR A 158 18.61 9.92 4.74
N PRO A 159 19.56 10.84 4.45
CA PRO A 159 19.26 11.82 3.43
C PRO A 159 18.88 10.95 2.24
N VAL A 160 17.61 10.95 1.87
CA VAL A 160 17.26 10.69 0.50
C VAL A 160 18.20 11.61 -0.21
N LYS A 161 19.29 11.05 -0.76
CA LYS A 161 20.21 11.73 -1.64
C LYS A 161 19.27 12.51 -2.51
N LYS A 162 19.21 13.82 -2.28
CA LYS A 162 18.46 14.73 -3.11
C LYS A 162 18.98 14.36 -4.48
N GLU A 163 18.23 13.58 -5.22
CA GLU A 163 18.42 13.53 -6.65
C GLU A 163 18.30 14.99 -7.00
N GLU A 164 19.44 15.62 -7.28
CA GLU A 164 19.49 16.90 -7.93
C GLU A 164 18.44 16.83 -9.01
N PRO A 165 17.63 17.89 -9.21
CA PRO A 165 16.64 17.88 -10.27
C PRO A 165 17.40 17.36 -11.48
N VAL A 166 17.11 16.15 -11.88
CA VAL A 166 17.61 15.64 -13.15
C VAL A 166 17.01 16.60 -14.13
N GLU A 167 17.84 17.60 -14.46
CA GLU A 167 17.68 18.39 -15.66
C GLU A 167 17.26 17.35 -16.69
N LYS A 168 16.09 17.51 -17.28
CA LYS A 168 15.61 16.63 -18.32
C LYS A 168 16.58 16.73 -19.49
N THR A 169 17.76 16.23 -19.28
CA THR A 169 18.57 15.76 -20.37
C THR A 169 17.79 14.57 -20.88
N THR A 170 17.07 14.81 -21.93
CA THR A 170 16.65 13.81 -22.89
C THR A 170 17.76 12.75 -22.87
N PRO A 171 17.48 11.50 -22.42
CA PRO A 171 18.46 10.46 -22.60
C PRO A 171 18.68 10.42 -24.11
N SER A 172 19.81 10.96 -24.55
CA SER A 172 20.41 10.48 -25.78
C SER A 172 20.60 8.99 -25.50
N ALA A 173 19.63 8.23 -25.91
CA ALA A 173 19.72 6.81 -26.01
C ALA A 173 20.93 6.53 -26.90
N LYS A 174 22.09 6.34 -26.29
CA LYS A 174 22.92 5.28 -26.79
C LYS A 174 22.11 4.02 -26.53
N GLU A 175 21.23 3.72 -27.48
CA GLU A 175 20.83 2.36 -27.74
C GLU A 175 22.12 1.56 -27.85
N GLU A 176 22.54 0.97 -26.71
CA GLU A 176 23.16 -0.33 -26.83
C GLU A 176 22.08 -1.17 -27.50
N GLU A 177 22.20 -1.36 -28.79
CA GLU A 177 21.51 -2.37 -29.53
C GLU A 177 21.76 -3.68 -28.79
N LYS A 178 20.87 -4.00 -27.83
CA LYS A 178 20.61 -5.38 -27.46
C LYS A 178 20.16 -5.99 -28.77
N LYS A 179 21.11 -6.57 -29.51
CA LYS A 179 20.83 -7.46 -30.62
C LYS A 179 19.80 -8.43 -30.10
N SER A 180 18.54 -8.17 -30.37
CA SER A 180 17.44 -9.08 -30.09
C SER A 180 17.79 -10.34 -30.87
N SER A 181 18.43 -11.29 -30.18
CA SER A 181 18.76 -12.57 -30.78
C SER A 181 17.43 -13.28 -31.03
N TRP A 182 16.96 -13.23 -32.26
CA TRP A 182 15.79 -14.00 -32.72
C TRP A 182 16.04 -15.48 -32.73
N LEU A 183 17.30 -15.87 -32.55
CA LEU A 183 17.78 -17.26 -32.52
C LEU A 183 17.01 -18.17 -31.53
N PRO A 184 16.72 -17.78 -30.27
CA PRO A 184 15.91 -18.59 -29.36
C PRO A 184 14.47 -18.79 -29.83
N PHE A 185 13.89 -17.82 -30.52
CA PHE A 185 12.55 -17.94 -31.11
C PHE A 185 12.52 -18.92 -32.27
N VAL A 186 13.54 -18.89 -33.13
CA VAL A 186 13.68 -19.86 -34.23
C VAL A 186 13.95 -21.26 -33.72
N LEU A 187 14.84 -21.42 -32.75
CA LEU A 187 15.11 -22.73 -32.12
C LEU A 187 13.86 -23.26 -31.41
N GLY A 188 13.11 -22.40 -30.69
CA GLY A 188 11.85 -22.79 -30.09
C GLY A 188 10.79 -23.21 -31.11
N GLY A 189 10.66 -22.50 -32.23
CA GLY A 189 9.76 -22.83 -33.32
C GLY A 189 10.12 -24.15 -33.98
N LEU A 190 11.40 -24.39 -34.25
CA LEU A 190 11.88 -25.66 -34.80
C LEU A 190 11.65 -26.83 -33.86
N ALA A 191 11.92 -26.67 -32.56
CA ALA A 191 11.63 -27.67 -31.54
C ALA A 191 10.13 -27.97 -31.46
N PHE A 192 9.27 -26.96 -31.55
CA PHE A 192 7.82 -27.14 -31.57
C PHE A 192 7.32 -27.89 -32.81
N CYS A 193 7.85 -27.52 -33.98
CA CYS A 193 7.55 -28.25 -35.23
C CYS A 193 8.04 -29.73 -35.18
N GLY A 194 9.26 -29.97 -34.65
CA GLY A 194 9.78 -31.32 -34.46
C GLY A 194 8.92 -32.14 -33.49
N LEU A 195 8.46 -31.54 -32.41
CA LEU A 195 7.55 -32.19 -31.47
C LEU A 195 6.20 -32.57 -32.14
N GLY A 196 5.66 -31.66 -32.97
CA GLY A 196 4.42 -31.89 -33.70
C GLY A 196 4.47 -33.03 -34.71
N LEU A 197 5.67 -33.37 -35.23
CA LEU A 197 5.88 -34.49 -36.18
C LEU A 197 5.99 -35.84 -35.50
N VAL A 198 6.45 -35.91 -34.25
CA VAL A 198 6.75 -37.14 -33.54
C VAL A 198 5.75 -37.48 -32.45
N ALA A 199 5.08 -36.47 -31.86
CA ALA A 199 4.20 -36.66 -30.74
C ALA A 199 2.81 -37.18 -31.18
N PRO A 200 2.13 -37.97 -30.32
CA PRO A 200 0.75 -38.41 -30.56
C PRO A 200 -0.19 -37.20 -30.70
N SER A 201 -1.20 -37.33 -31.56
CA SER A 201 -2.19 -36.26 -31.81
C SER A 201 -2.89 -35.76 -30.57
N SER A 202 -3.18 -36.64 -29.60
CA SER A 202 -3.77 -36.27 -28.30
C SER A 202 -2.84 -35.38 -27.48
N PHE A 203 -1.54 -35.65 -27.47
CA PHE A 203 -0.55 -34.83 -26.79
C PHE A 203 -0.46 -33.44 -27.43
N VAL A 204 -0.39 -33.36 -28.75
CA VAL A 204 -0.31 -32.09 -29.49
C VAL A 204 -1.54 -31.21 -29.19
N SER A 205 -2.74 -31.79 -29.16
CA SER A 205 -3.97 -31.07 -28.83
C SER A 205 -3.93 -30.49 -27.41
N HIS A 206 -3.59 -31.31 -26.42
CA HIS A 206 -3.52 -30.83 -25.02
C HIS A 206 -2.40 -29.79 -24.82
N PHE A 207 -1.26 -29.99 -25.48
CA PHE A 207 -0.13 -29.06 -25.40
C PHE A 207 -0.45 -27.70 -26.07
N THR A 208 -1.16 -27.72 -27.20
CA THR A 208 -1.63 -26.50 -27.87
C THR A 208 -2.59 -25.71 -26.97
N VAL A 209 -3.55 -26.39 -26.33
CA VAL A 209 -4.48 -25.76 -25.38
C VAL A 209 -3.72 -25.17 -24.19
N PHE A 210 -2.73 -25.89 -23.66
CA PHE A 210 -1.89 -25.40 -22.56
C PHE A 210 -1.13 -24.13 -22.94
N ILE A 211 -0.45 -24.12 -24.10
CA ILE A 211 0.27 -22.93 -24.58
C ILE A 211 -0.69 -21.75 -24.78
N LEU A 212 -1.84 -22.00 -25.40
CA LEU A 212 -2.84 -20.96 -25.63
C LEU A 212 -3.38 -20.39 -24.30
N ALA A 213 -3.63 -21.25 -23.31
CA ALA A 213 -4.05 -20.84 -21.98
C ALA A 213 -2.97 -19.98 -21.29
N CYS A 214 -1.71 -20.36 -21.38
CA CYS A 214 -0.59 -19.54 -20.87
C CYS A 214 -0.49 -18.18 -21.57
N PHE A 215 -0.66 -18.14 -22.89
CA PHE A 215 -0.66 -16.88 -23.65
C PHE A 215 -1.81 -15.97 -23.26
N VAL A 216 -3.01 -16.50 -23.19
CA VAL A 216 -4.21 -15.76 -22.80
C VAL A 216 -4.06 -15.27 -21.35
N GLY A 217 -3.62 -16.14 -20.43
CA GLY A 217 -3.38 -15.76 -19.04
C GLY A 217 -2.35 -14.63 -18.92
N TYR A 218 -1.24 -14.74 -19.65
CA TYR A 218 -0.23 -13.68 -19.69
C TYR A 218 -0.80 -12.35 -20.23
N MET A 219 -1.53 -12.41 -21.36
CA MET A 219 -2.15 -11.23 -21.97
C MET A 219 -3.15 -10.56 -21.05
N VAL A 220 -3.97 -11.34 -20.34
CA VAL A 220 -4.93 -10.82 -19.36
C VAL A 220 -4.20 -10.11 -18.22
N ILE A 221 -3.20 -10.77 -17.60
CA ILE A 221 -2.45 -10.18 -16.48
C ILE A 221 -1.69 -8.93 -16.93
N TRP A 222 -1.07 -8.94 -18.10
CA TRP A 222 -0.29 -7.81 -18.61
C TRP A 222 -1.14 -6.57 -18.91
N ASN A 223 -2.39 -6.76 -19.32
CA ASN A 223 -3.30 -5.67 -19.63
C ASN A 223 -4.16 -5.22 -18.42
N VAL A 224 -4.05 -5.90 -17.28
CA VAL A 224 -4.72 -5.49 -16.04
C VAL A 224 -3.92 -4.37 -15.38
N THR A 225 -4.60 -3.33 -14.91
CA THR A 225 -3.96 -2.25 -14.19
C THR A 225 -3.28 -2.75 -12.91
N PRO A 226 -2.11 -2.22 -12.52
CA PRO A 226 -1.37 -2.68 -11.33
C PRO A 226 -2.21 -2.75 -10.05
N ALA A 227 -3.22 -1.90 -9.92
CA ALA A 227 -4.14 -1.87 -8.79
C ALA A 227 -5.00 -3.15 -8.64
N LEU A 228 -5.19 -3.91 -9.72
CA LEU A 228 -6.00 -5.13 -9.75
C LEU A 228 -5.14 -6.41 -9.76
N HIS A 229 -3.82 -6.32 -9.81
CA HIS A 229 -2.94 -7.49 -9.81
C HIS A 229 -3.08 -8.33 -8.53
N THR A 230 -3.14 -7.68 -7.36
CA THR A 230 -3.20 -8.40 -6.07
C THR A 230 -4.48 -9.23 -5.91
N PRO A 231 -5.69 -8.75 -6.22
CA PRO A 231 -6.90 -9.57 -6.17
C PRO A 231 -6.90 -10.73 -7.17
N LEU A 232 -6.30 -10.57 -8.35
CA LEU A 232 -6.24 -11.61 -9.38
C LEU A 232 -5.22 -12.73 -9.08
N MET A 233 -4.16 -12.40 -8.34
CA MET A 233 -3.11 -13.37 -7.97
C MET A 233 -3.39 -14.10 -6.65
N SER A 234 -4.43 -13.70 -5.91
CA SER A 234 -4.78 -14.28 -4.60
C SER A 234 -5.89 -15.34 -4.66
N VAL A 235 -6.34 -15.73 -5.85
CA VAL A 235 -7.35 -16.78 -6.07
C VAL A 235 -6.71 -18.14 -6.31
#